data_c3b1dbc8e0768739cea67cfc18c690ee
#
_entry.id   c3b1dbc8e0768739cea67cfc18c690ee
#
_cell.length_a   1.000
_cell.length_b   1.000
_cell.length_c   1.000
_cell.angle_alpha   90.00
_cell.angle_beta   90.00
_cell.angle_gamma   90.00
#
_symmetry.space_group_name_H-M   'P 1'
#
loop_
_entity.id
_entity.type
_entity.pdbx_description
1 polymer ?
#
loop_
_entity_poly.entity_id
_entity_poly.type
_entity_poly.pdbx_seq_one_letter_code
_entity_poly.pdbx_strand_id
1 'polypeptide(L)'
;MKKSVLIFISILICSCTNISKIDGLLDEVEVLRDNFGVNHIYANNQKDLFFMQGYLAAKDRLFQFEIWRRQATGSVAEIFGDDELERDIGTRLFKFRGNMEDELNHYHEDGIEIVSSFVSGINRYIEEINKDPDQLPVEFEILGIKPEKWTNEDVISRHQGLLGNIEDELNIGRIVSLIGEDKTKELLWFHPKEPDINLDYNLTYEDLKQDILR
;
A
#
# COMPACT_ATOMS: atom_id res chain seq x y z
N MET A 1 66.46 -24.44 24.86
CA MET A 1 65.27 -24.89 24.15
C MET A 1 64.05 -24.07 24.64
N LYS A 2 63.63 -23.04 23.90
CA LYS A 2 62.52 -22.19 24.27
C LYS A 2 61.25 -22.79 23.60
N LYS A 3 60.30 -23.24 24.43
CA LYS A 3 59.00 -23.72 23.98
C LYS A 3 58.11 -22.49 23.73
N SER A 4 57.83 -22.20 22.46
CA SER A 4 56.81 -21.22 22.06
C SER A 4 55.44 -21.84 22.23
N VAL A 5 54.63 -21.29 23.14
CA VAL A 5 53.21 -21.63 23.30
C VAL A 5 52.45 -20.75 22.34
N LEU A 6 51.90 -21.32 21.26
CA LEU A 6 50.94 -20.66 20.36
C LEU A 6 49.58 -20.68 21.05
N ILE A 7 49.14 -19.52 21.52
CA ILE A 7 47.80 -19.31 21.99
C ILE A 7 46.92 -19.04 20.77
N PHE A 8 46.09 -20.02 20.40
CA PHE A 8 45.00 -19.83 19.40
C PHE A 8 43.87 -19.08 20.11
N ILE A 9 43.73 -17.78 19.86
CA ILE A 9 42.55 -17.02 20.24
C ILE A 9 41.49 -17.32 19.18
N SER A 10 40.57 -18.23 19.50
CA SER A 10 39.31 -18.39 18.76
C SER A 10 38.45 -17.15 19.03
N ILE A 11 38.42 -16.24 18.08
CA ILE A 11 37.44 -15.15 18.09
C ILE A 11 36.08 -15.80 17.77
N LEU A 12 35.29 -16.09 18.80
CA LEU A 12 33.86 -16.36 18.67
C LEU A 12 33.21 -15.07 18.19
N ILE A 13 32.93 -14.99 16.90
CA ILE A 13 32.06 -13.97 16.33
C ILE A 13 30.66 -14.34 16.83
N CYS A 14 30.25 -13.78 17.96
CA CYS A 14 28.90 -13.87 18.45
C CYS A 14 28.04 -12.96 17.54
N SER A 15 27.46 -13.53 16.50
CA SER A 15 26.41 -12.87 15.72
C SER A 15 25.21 -12.72 16.69
N CYS A 16 25.00 -11.51 17.21
CA CYS A 16 23.81 -11.20 17.98
C CYS A 16 22.61 -11.19 17.03
N THR A 17 21.96 -12.32 16.85
CA THR A 17 20.62 -12.38 16.29
C THR A 17 19.63 -11.95 17.38
N ASN A 18 18.96 -10.81 17.18
CA ASN A 18 17.83 -10.41 18.03
C ASN A 18 16.63 -11.28 17.66
N ILE A 19 16.32 -12.25 18.51
CA ILE A 19 15.12 -13.08 18.34
C ILE A 19 13.97 -12.38 19.07
N SER A 20 12.96 -11.93 18.32
CA SER A 20 11.72 -11.39 18.86
C SER A 20 10.59 -12.36 18.57
N LYS A 21 9.76 -12.65 19.59
CA LYS A 21 8.57 -13.45 19.38
C LYS A 21 7.42 -12.55 18.90
N ILE A 22 6.97 -12.79 17.66
CA ILE A 22 5.81 -12.12 17.07
C ILE A 22 4.70 -13.16 16.92
N ASP A 23 3.59 -12.96 17.66
CA ASP A 23 2.45 -13.87 17.56
C ASP A 23 1.74 -13.69 16.22
N GLY A 24 1.36 -14.78 15.59
CA GLY A 24 0.68 -14.80 14.29
C GLY A 24 1.52 -15.43 13.17
N LEU A 25 2.82 -15.62 13.36
CA LEU A 25 3.68 -16.38 12.47
C LEU A 25 3.48 -17.89 12.67
N LEU A 26 3.57 -18.63 11.57
CA LEU A 26 3.55 -20.11 11.56
C LEU A 26 4.95 -20.68 11.82
N ASP A 27 5.96 -20.07 11.18
CA ASP A 27 7.35 -20.47 11.22
C ASP A 27 8.26 -19.30 11.61
N GLU A 28 9.55 -19.59 11.77
CA GLU A 28 10.59 -18.57 11.95
C GLU A 28 10.81 -17.79 10.66
N VAL A 29 10.89 -16.46 10.77
CA VAL A 29 11.18 -15.55 9.66
C VAL A 29 12.45 -14.77 9.97
N GLU A 30 13.41 -14.78 9.04
CA GLU A 30 14.61 -13.94 9.12
C GLU A 30 14.33 -12.59 8.45
N VAL A 31 14.68 -11.50 9.14
CA VAL A 31 14.59 -10.15 8.61
C VAL A 31 15.95 -9.47 8.71
N LEU A 32 16.50 -9.09 7.59
CA LEU A 32 17.73 -8.31 7.50
C LEU A 32 17.40 -6.89 7.05
N ARG A 33 17.84 -5.91 7.84
CA ARG A 33 17.68 -4.50 7.46
C ARG A 33 19.02 -3.96 6.96
N ASP A 34 19.05 -3.47 5.73
CA ASP A 34 20.25 -2.93 5.14
C ASP A 34 20.55 -1.48 5.60
N ASN A 35 21.68 -0.92 5.12
CA ASN A 35 22.09 0.43 5.47
C ASN A 35 21.19 1.55 4.92
N PHE A 36 20.30 1.22 3.98
CA PHE A 36 19.28 2.12 3.44
C PHE A 36 17.95 2.01 4.17
N GLY A 37 17.86 1.10 5.15
CA GLY A 37 16.64 0.84 5.90
C GLY A 37 15.66 -0.08 5.20
N VAL A 38 16.06 -0.74 4.10
CA VAL A 38 15.21 -1.71 3.39
C VAL A 38 15.20 -3.04 4.15
N ASN A 39 14.01 -3.57 4.37
CA ASN A 39 13.81 -4.86 5.01
C ASN A 39 13.87 -5.98 3.97
N HIS A 40 14.78 -6.93 4.14
CA HIS A 40 14.87 -8.16 3.37
C HIS A 40 14.27 -9.28 4.20
N ILE A 41 13.17 -9.87 3.75
CA ILE A 41 12.36 -10.84 4.49
C ILE A 41 12.57 -12.22 3.88
N TYR A 42 12.98 -13.19 4.69
CA TYR A 42 13.17 -14.58 4.31
C TYR A 42 12.23 -15.44 5.13
N ALA A 43 11.18 -15.97 4.50
CA ALA A 43 10.17 -16.81 5.12
C ALA A 43 10.06 -18.16 4.40
N ASN A 44 9.64 -19.20 5.12
CA ASN A 44 9.45 -20.54 4.58
C ASN A 44 8.10 -20.72 3.87
N ASN A 45 7.17 -19.82 4.10
CA ASN A 45 5.83 -19.87 3.51
C ASN A 45 5.31 -18.46 3.17
N GLN A 46 4.34 -18.42 2.28
CA GLN A 46 3.76 -17.19 1.76
C GLN A 46 3.02 -16.37 2.82
N LYS A 47 2.32 -17.04 3.76
CA LYS A 47 1.57 -16.34 4.81
C LYS A 47 2.49 -15.53 5.71
N ASP A 48 3.57 -16.13 6.17
CA ASP A 48 4.54 -15.46 7.04
C ASP A 48 5.29 -14.36 6.30
N LEU A 49 5.57 -14.55 5.00
CA LEU A 49 6.18 -13.51 4.16
C LEU A 49 5.33 -12.24 4.13
N PHE A 50 4.06 -12.36 3.77
CA PHE A 50 3.17 -11.21 3.66
C PHE A 50 2.74 -10.66 5.02
N PHE A 51 2.62 -11.52 6.04
CA PHE A 51 2.44 -11.06 7.41
C PHE A 51 3.59 -10.17 7.87
N MET A 52 4.83 -10.61 7.70
CA MET A 52 6.00 -9.80 8.08
C MET A 52 6.15 -8.54 7.25
N GLN A 53 5.79 -8.58 5.96
CA GLN A 53 5.75 -7.38 5.14
C GLN A 53 4.77 -6.34 5.71
N GLY A 54 3.56 -6.76 6.08
CA GLY A 54 2.56 -5.87 6.69
C GLY A 54 3.01 -5.32 8.05
N TYR A 55 3.54 -6.20 8.90
CA TYR A 55 4.04 -5.82 10.23
C TYR A 55 5.17 -4.79 10.16
N LEU A 56 6.18 -5.02 9.33
CA LEU A 56 7.33 -4.13 9.18
C LEU A 56 6.96 -2.81 8.50
N ALA A 57 6.07 -2.85 7.51
CA ALA A 57 5.58 -1.64 6.86
C ALA A 57 4.80 -0.75 7.83
N ALA A 58 3.93 -1.34 8.66
CA ALA A 58 3.22 -0.61 9.71
C ALA A 58 4.18 -0.07 10.77
N LYS A 59 5.19 -0.85 11.16
CA LYS A 59 6.22 -0.42 12.12
C LYS A 59 7.02 0.78 11.63
N ASP A 60 7.37 0.80 10.35
CA ASP A 60 8.17 1.88 9.76
C ASP A 60 7.35 3.13 9.42
N ARG A 61 6.03 3.00 9.18
CA ARG A 61 5.18 4.03 8.60
C ARG A 61 3.79 4.14 9.24
N LEU A 62 3.67 3.92 10.54
CA LEU A 62 2.38 3.80 11.23
C LEU A 62 1.42 4.96 10.96
N PHE A 63 1.90 6.21 11.09
CA PHE A 63 1.05 7.37 10.85
C PHE A 63 0.59 7.46 9.40
N GLN A 64 1.48 7.14 8.45
CA GLN A 64 1.14 7.09 7.03
C GLN A 64 0.08 6.02 6.74
N PHE A 65 0.15 4.87 7.41
CA PHE A 65 -0.87 3.82 7.33
C PHE A 65 -2.22 4.30 7.86
N GLU A 66 -2.26 5.03 8.98
CA GLU A 66 -3.51 5.61 9.50
C GLU A 66 -4.13 6.60 8.52
N ILE A 67 -3.33 7.48 7.92
CA ILE A 67 -3.82 8.40 6.88
C ILE A 67 -4.36 7.64 5.67
N TRP A 68 -3.65 6.62 5.21
CA TRP A 68 -4.09 5.80 4.07
C TRP A 68 -5.37 5.03 4.34
N ARG A 69 -5.53 4.48 5.56
CA ARG A 69 -6.77 3.85 5.97
C ARG A 69 -7.94 4.85 5.94
N ARG A 70 -7.73 6.04 6.48
CA ARG A 70 -8.74 7.11 6.44
C ARG A 70 -9.07 7.56 5.02
N GLN A 71 -8.09 7.63 4.14
CA GLN A 71 -8.32 7.88 2.72
C GLN A 71 -9.14 6.75 2.07
N ALA A 72 -8.88 5.50 2.41
CA ALA A 72 -9.61 4.35 1.89
C ALA A 72 -11.07 4.27 2.42
N THR A 73 -11.29 4.73 3.65
CA THR A 73 -12.61 4.70 4.30
C THR A 73 -13.44 5.98 4.11
N GLY A 74 -12.81 7.06 3.61
CA GLY A 74 -13.44 8.37 3.50
C GLY A 74 -13.70 9.00 4.86
N SER A 75 -12.66 9.09 5.70
CA SER A 75 -12.72 9.64 7.07
C SER A 75 -11.55 10.59 7.38
N VAL A 76 -10.94 11.16 6.36
CA VAL A 76 -9.82 12.12 6.51
C VAL A 76 -10.29 13.42 7.15
N ALA A 77 -11.50 13.88 6.83
CA ALA A 77 -12.09 15.11 7.38
C ALA A 77 -12.24 15.07 8.91
N GLU A 78 -12.33 13.89 9.53
CA GLU A 78 -12.40 13.75 10.98
C GLU A 78 -11.15 14.30 11.69
N ILE A 79 -10.00 14.35 11.02
CA ILE A 79 -8.73 14.78 11.60
C ILE A 79 -8.17 16.05 10.95
N PHE A 80 -8.51 16.33 9.67
CA PHE A 80 -8.00 17.50 8.95
C PHE A 80 -9.06 18.56 8.67
N GLY A 81 -10.32 18.32 9.02
CA GLY A 81 -11.41 19.28 8.92
C GLY A 81 -12.13 19.31 7.59
N ASP A 82 -12.97 20.34 7.42
CA ASP A 82 -13.96 20.42 6.36
C ASP A 82 -13.36 20.47 4.94
N ASP A 83 -12.13 20.89 4.80
CA ASP A 83 -11.44 20.95 3.49
C ASP A 83 -11.29 19.55 2.83
N GLU A 84 -11.31 18.49 3.65
CA GLU A 84 -11.23 17.09 3.16
C GLU A 84 -12.62 16.44 2.95
N LEU A 85 -13.70 17.13 3.24
CA LEU A 85 -15.05 16.55 3.23
C LEU A 85 -15.49 16.09 1.83
N GLU A 86 -15.23 16.89 0.79
CA GLU A 86 -15.57 16.52 -0.59
C GLU A 86 -14.84 15.27 -1.04
N ARG A 87 -13.56 15.15 -0.68
CA ARG A 87 -12.74 13.97 -0.92
C ARG A 87 -13.33 12.73 -0.22
N ASP A 88 -13.70 12.86 1.05
CA ASP A 88 -14.29 11.76 1.81
C ASP A 88 -15.64 11.32 1.21
N ILE A 89 -16.47 12.26 0.76
CA ILE A 89 -17.72 11.95 0.05
C ILE A 89 -17.42 11.17 -1.24
N GLY A 90 -16.47 11.63 -2.05
CA GLY A 90 -16.04 10.95 -3.27
C GLY A 90 -15.53 9.53 -2.99
N THR A 91 -14.69 9.37 -1.98
CA THR A 91 -14.19 8.07 -1.55
C THR A 91 -15.33 7.13 -1.18
N ARG A 92 -16.29 7.59 -0.37
CA ARG A 92 -17.44 6.77 0.05
C ARG A 92 -18.37 6.40 -1.10
N LEU A 93 -18.48 7.24 -2.13
CA LEU A 93 -19.26 6.94 -3.33
C LEU A 93 -18.63 5.81 -4.15
N PHE A 94 -17.32 5.81 -4.29
CA PHE A 94 -16.57 4.85 -5.11
C PHE A 94 -15.97 3.68 -4.31
N LYS A 95 -16.27 3.60 -3.01
CA LYS A 95 -15.81 2.51 -2.16
C LYS A 95 -16.27 1.17 -2.72
N PHE A 96 -15.37 0.17 -2.72
CA PHE A 96 -15.68 -1.19 -3.13
C PHE A 96 -16.84 -1.79 -2.28
N ARG A 97 -17.77 -2.46 -2.94
CA ARG A 97 -18.97 -3.08 -2.32
C ARG A 97 -19.25 -4.49 -2.85
N GLY A 98 -18.32 -5.08 -3.57
CA GLY A 98 -18.44 -6.42 -4.12
C GLY A 98 -18.06 -7.53 -3.15
N ASN A 99 -17.99 -8.76 -3.67
CA ASN A 99 -17.43 -9.88 -2.94
C ASN A 99 -15.90 -9.74 -2.86
N MET A 100 -15.36 -9.66 -1.65
CA MET A 100 -13.94 -9.42 -1.42
C MET A 100 -13.07 -10.58 -1.89
N GLU A 101 -13.52 -11.81 -1.73
CA GLU A 101 -12.78 -13.00 -2.15
C GLU A 101 -12.67 -13.07 -3.68
N ASP A 102 -13.77 -12.84 -4.38
CA ASP A 102 -13.79 -12.81 -5.83
C ASP A 102 -12.89 -11.71 -6.39
N GLU A 103 -12.95 -10.52 -5.76
CA GLU A 103 -12.14 -9.38 -6.18
C GLU A 103 -10.64 -9.65 -5.98
N LEU A 104 -10.23 -10.08 -4.81
CA LEU A 104 -8.82 -10.32 -4.51
C LEU A 104 -8.24 -11.47 -5.32
N ASN A 105 -9.02 -12.55 -5.52
CA ASN A 105 -8.58 -13.70 -6.32
C ASN A 105 -8.60 -13.40 -7.84
N HIS A 106 -9.23 -12.30 -8.26
CA HIS A 106 -9.11 -11.82 -9.65
C HIS A 106 -7.68 -11.37 -9.98
N TYR A 107 -6.97 -10.78 -9.01
CA TYR A 107 -5.58 -10.32 -9.22
C TYR A 107 -4.56 -11.46 -9.11
N HIS A 108 -4.81 -12.45 -8.25
CA HIS A 108 -3.97 -13.62 -8.05
C HIS A 108 -4.81 -14.74 -7.42
N GLU A 109 -4.51 -16.01 -7.76
CA GLU A 109 -5.23 -17.17 -7.22
C GLU A 109 -5.22 -17.27 -5.70
N ASP A 110 -4.15 -16.78 -5.05
CA ASP A 110 -4.01 -16.69 -3.59
C ASP A 110 -4.30 -15.26 -3.06
N GLY A 111 -4.95 -14.40 -3.84
CA GLY A 111 -5.10 -12.97 -3.54
C GLY A 111 -5.68 -12.69 -2.18
N ILE A 112 -6.74 -13.40 -1.79
CA ILE A 112 -7.37 -13.25 -0.47
C ILE A 112 -6.41 -13.67 0.66
N GLU A 113 -5.62 -14.73 0.48
CA GLU A 113 -4.65 -15.18 1.48
C GLU A 113 -3.51 -14.18 1.65
N ILE A 114 -2.97 -13.68 0.54
CA ILE A 114 -1.89 -12.68 0.51
C ILE A 114 -2.32 -11.42 1.26
N VAL A 115 -3.45 -10.82 0.87
CA VAL A 115 -3.93 -9.57 1.47
C VAL A 115 -4.33 -9.76 2.93
N SER A 116 -4.99 -10.87 3.28
CA SER A 116 -5.36 -11.15 4.68
C SER A 116 -4.13 -11.34 5.58
N SER A 117 -3.07 -11.96 5.07
CA SER A 117 -1.82 -12.12 5.81
C SER A 117 -1.13 -10.76 6.02
N PHE A 118 -1.07 -9.92 4.99
CA PHE A 118 -0.52 -8.57 5.07
C PHE A 118 -1.30 -7.71 6.10
N VAL A 119 -2.63 -7.71 6.03
CA VAL A 119 -3.50 -7.00 6.97
C VAL A 119 -3.33 -7.51 8.40
N SER A 120 -3.18 -8.83 8.56
CA SER A 120 -2.92 -9.44 9.88
C SER A 120 -1.61 -8.95 10.48
N GLY A 121 -0.56 -8.80 9.66
CA GLY A 121 0.71 -8.24 10.08
C GLY A 121 0.61 -6.78 10.52
N ILE A 122 -0.09 -5.93 9.75
CA ILE A 122 -0.37 -4.54 10.13
C ILE A 122 -1.08 -4.50 11.48
N ASN A 123 -2.15 -5.26 11.62
CA ASN A 123 -2.98 -5.28 12.82
C ASN A 123 -2.22 -5.80 14.04
N ARG A 124 -1.31 -6.75 13.84
CA ARG A 124 -0.45 -7.25 14.92
C ARG A 124 0.45 -6.15 15.48
N TYR A 125 1.06 -5.33 14.59
CA TYR A 125 1.84 -4.18 15.05
C TYR A 125 0.97 -3.13 15.74
N ILE A 126 -0.21 -2.81 15.21
CA ILE A 126 -1.15 -1.89 15.85
C ILE A 126 -1.57 -2.37 17.24
N GLU A 127 -1.80 -3.67 17.43
CA GLU A 127 -2.09 -4.25 18.75
C GLU A 127 -0.93 -4.14 19.73
N GLU A 128 0.28 -4.25 19.24
CA GLU A 128 1.50 -4.13 20.04
C GLU A 128 1.71 -2.69 20.51
N ILE A 129 1.68 -1.73 19.59
CA ILE A 129 1.95 -0.33 19.87
C ILE A 129 0.84 0.30 20.74
N ASN A 130 -0.41 -0.14 20.61
CA ASN A 130 -1.51 0.33 21.45
C ASN A 130 -1.38 -0.10 22.94
N LYS A 131 -0.52 -1.09 23.25
CA LYS A 131 -0.19 -1.47 24.63
C LYS A 131 0.88 -0.57 25.25
N ASP A 132 1.64 0.14 24.42
CA ASP A 132 2.71 1.05 24.83
C ASP A 132 2.56 2.41 24.09
N PRO A 133 1.57 3.23 24.51
CA PRO A 133 1.26 4.50 23.84
C PRO A 133 2.43 5.48 23.80
N ASP A 134 3.40 5.35 24.68
CA ASP A 134 4.58 6.24 24.74
C ASP A 134 5.51 6.04 23.53
N GLN A 135 5.35 4.94 22.79
CA GLN A 135 6.09 4.67 21.57
C GLN A 135 5.35 5.07 20.28
N LEU A 136 4.14 5.59 20.40
CA LEU A 136 3.41 6.10 19.23
C LEU A 136 4.16 7.27 18.58
N PRO A 137 4.17 7.38 17.24
CA PRO A 137 4.61 8.58 16.54
C PRO A 137 3.92 9.84 17.09
N VAL A 138 4.66 10.94 17.16
CA VAL A 138 4.20 12.20 17.76
C VAL A 138 2.93 12.78 17.12
N GLU A 139 2.69 12.45 15.86
CA GLU A 139 1.51 12.87 15.09
C GLU A 139 0.21 12.37 15.75
N PHE A 140 0.22 11.19 16.35
CA PHE A 140 -0.94 10.65 17.05
C PHE A 140 -1.28 11.44 18.29
N GLU A 141 -0.28 11.92 19.05
CA GLU A 141 -0.46 12.79 20.19
C GLU A 141 -1.01 14.16 19.76
N ILE A 142 -0.39 14.78 18.73
CA ILE A 142 -0.80 16.10 18.21
C ILE A 142 -2.26 16.10 17.76
N LEU A 143 -2.68 15.02 17.06
CA LEU A 143 -4.04 14.92 16.52
C LEU A 143 -5.04 14.33 17.53
N GLY A 144 -4.57 13.82 18.67
CA GLY A 144 -5.43 13.19 19.68
C GLY A 144 -6.11 11.90 19.20
N ILE A 145 -5.48 11.16 18.29
CA ILE A 145 -6.00 9.92 17.69
C ILE A 145 -5.16 8.71 18.05
N LYS A 146 -5.67 7.53 17.71
CA LYS A 146 -4.96 6.26 17.83
C LYS A 146 -5.01 5.52 16.51
N PRO A 147 -4.02 4.65 16.21
CA PRO A 147 -4.07 3.82 15.03
C PRO A 147 -5.21 2.80 15.15
N GLU A 148 -5.98 2.68 14.09
CA GLU A 148 -7.09 1.73 14.00
C GLU A 148 -6.75 0.54 13.12
N LYS A 149 -7.44 -0.58 13.34
CA LYS A 149 -7.23 -1.82 12.59
C LYS A 149 -7.62 -1.66 11.12
N TRP A 150 -6.84 -2.31 10.29
CA TRP A 150 -7.07 -2.44 8.85
C TRP A 150 -7.95 -3.65 8.54
N THR A 151 -8.67 -3.57 7.44
CA THR A 151 -9.41 -4.67 6.81
C THR A 151 -8.89 -4.90 5.38
N ASN A 152 -9.25 -6.03 4.77
CA ASN A 152 -8.94 -6.29 3.36
C ASN A 152 -9.57 -5.24 2.44
N GLU A 153 -10.73 -4.71 2.83
CA GLU A 153 -11.42 -3.66 2.11
C GLU A 153 -10.63 -2.34 2.06
N ASP A 154 -9.88 -2.03 3.13
CA ASP A 154 -9.03 -0.83 3.14
C ASP A 154 -7.89 -0.94 2.12
N VAL A 155 -7.34 -2.14 1.94
CA VAL A 155 -6.29 -2.38 0.94
C VAL A 155 -6.84 -2.18 -0.48
N ILE A 156 -7.99 -2.77 -0.80
CA ILE A 156 -8.65 -2.64 -2.11
C ILE A 156 -9.07 -1.20 -2.37
N SER A 157 -9.78 -0.58 -1.41
CA SER A 157 -10.34 0.76 -1.58
C SER A 157 -9.25 1.84 -1.71
N ARG A 158 -8.04 1.58 -1.23
CA ARG A 158 -6.92 2.51 -1.40
C ARG A 158 -6.45 2.63 -2.84
N HIS A 159 -6.63 1.61 -3.65
CA HIS A 159 -6.29 1.64 -5.08
C HIS A 159 -7.33 2.43 -5.91
N GLN A 160 -7.63 3.66 -5.46
CA GLN A 160 -8.53 4.57 -6.17
C GLN A 160 -7.85 5.22 -7.39
N GLY A 161 -6.96 4.51 -8.06
CA GLY A 161 -6.38 4.91 -9.35
C GLY A 161 -7.41 5.15 -10.45
N LEU A 162 -8.65 4.68 -10.24
CA LEU A 162 -9.76 4.93 -11.15
C LEU A 162 -10.07 6.42 -11.37
N LEU A 163 -9.88 7.27 -10.37
CA LEU A 163 -10.09 8.72 -10.53
C LEU A 163 -8.96 9.37 -11.34
N GLY A 164 -7.73 8.90 -11.23
CA GLY A 164 -6.63 9.32 -12.10
C GLY A 164 -6.85 8.89 -13.55
N ASN A 165 -7.38 7.71 -13.79
CA ASN A 165 -7.69 7.21 -15.13
C ASN A 165 -8.75 8.06 -15.85
N ILE A 166 -9.76 8.60 -15.15
CA ILE A 166 -10.80 9.44 -15.77
C ILE A 166 -10.18 10.69 -16.39
N GLU A 167 -9.25 11.34 -15.72
CA GLU A 167 -8.56 12.52 -16.25
C GLU A 167 -7.70 12.15 -17.47
N ASP A 168 -6.97 11.06 -17.41
CA ASP A 168 -6.16 10.55 -18.52
C ASP A 168 -7.04 10.16 -19.71
N GLU A 169 -8.13 9.44 -19.50
CA GLU A 169 -9.09 9.06 -20.56
C GLU A 169 -9.71 10.29 -21.21
N LEU A 170 -10.11 11.29 -20.43
CA LEU A 170 -10.65 12.55 -20.95
C LEU A 170 -9.61 13.31 -21.79
N ASN A 171 -8.37 13.35 -21.33
CA ASN A 171 -7.28 14.01 -22.05
C ASN A 171 -6.93 13.27 -23.34
N ILE A 172 -6.88 11.93 -23.31
CA ILE A 172 -6.70 11.11 -24.52
C ILE A 172 -7.84 11.37 -25.50
N GLY A 173 -9.09 11.36 -25.03
CA GLY A 173 -10.27 11.66 -25.85
C GLY A 173 -10.18 13.05 -26.51
N ARG A 174 -9.74 14.06 -25.78
CA ARG A 174 -9.49 15.41 -26.30
C ARG A 174 -8.44 15.42 -27.42
N ILE A 175 -7.32 14.71 -27.22
CA ILE A 175 -6.25 14.60 -28.21
C ILE A 175 -6.76 13.86 -29.45
N VAL A 176 -7.44 12.73 -29.27
CA VAL A 176 -8.03 11.96 -30.40
C VAL A 176 -8.99 12.81 -31.21
N SER A 177 -9.84 13.63 -30.56
CA SER A 177 -10.78 14.51 -31.25
C SER A 177 -10.10 15.59 -32.10
N LEU A 178 -8.87 15.99 -31.76
CA LEU A 178 -8.10 17.02 -32.45
C LEU A 178 -7.23 16.47 -33.60
N ILE A 179 -6.59 15.34 -33.39
CA ILE A 179 -5.56 14.84 -34.34
C ILE A 179 -5.82 13.42 -34.84
N GLY A 180 -6.83 12.74 -34.35
CA GLY A 180 -7.19 11.37 -34.72
C GLY A 180 -6.42 10.31 -33.95
N GLU A 181 -6.92 9.06 -34.00
CA GLU A 181 -6.40 7.92 -33.28
C GLU A 181 -4.94 7.61 -33.61
N ASP A 182 -4.60 7.48 -34.92
CA ASP A 182 -3.26 7.09 -35.35
C ASP A 182 -2.18 8.05 -34.84
N LYS A 183 -2.41 9.35 -35.00
CA LYS A 183 -1.47 10.36 -34.49
C LYS A 183 -1.39 10.42 -32.98
N THR A 184 -2.49 10.12 -32.30
CA THR A 184 -2.50 10.05 -30.84
C THR A 184 -1.64 8.88 -30.37
N LYS A 185 -1.72 7.71 -31.02
CA LYS A 185 -0.86 6.55 -30.72
C LYS A 185 0.61 6.80 -31.03
N GLU A 186 0.94 7.63 -32.02
CA GLU A 186 2.31 8.04 -32.30
C GLU A 186 2.88 8.99 -31.21
N LEU A 187 2.02 9.82 -30.60
CA LEU A 187 2.44 10.79 -29.58
C LEU A 187 2.47 10.22 -28.16
N LEU A 188 1.55 9.33 -27.85
CA LEU A 188 1.41 8.75 -26.52
C LEU A 188 1.92 7.32 -26.51
N TRP A 189 2.72 7.00 -25.50
CA TRP A 189 3.20 5.65 -25.32
C TRP A 189 2.23 4.84 -24.46
N PHE A 190 1.67 3.80 -25.06
CA PHE A 190 0.78 2.88 -24.38
C PHE A 190 1.50 1.57 -24.03
N HIS A 191 1.37 1.11 -22.80
CA HIS A 191 2.00 -0.11 -22.33
C HIS A 191 1.04 -0.88 -21.41
N PRO A 192 0.94 -2.21 -21.47
CA PRO A 192 1.73 -3.17 -22.27
C PRO A 192 1.21 -3.43 -23.68
N LYS A 193 0.07 -2.86 -24.05
CA LYS A 193 -0.56 -3.03 -25.36
C LYS A 193 -1.15 -1.71 -25.83
N GLU A 194 -1.24 -1.54 -27.13
CA GLU A 194 -1.99 -0.43 -27.71
C GLU A 194 -3.48 -0.60 -27.43
N PRO A 195 -4.14 0.38 -26.78
CA PRO A 195 -5.58 0.34 -26.54
C PRO A 195 -6.36 0.70 -27.79
N ASP A 196 -7.65 0.38 -27.79
CA ASP A 196 -8.63 0.98 -28.67
C ASP A 196 -9.05 2.33 -28.06
N ILE A 197 -8.73 3.43 -28.78
CA ILE A 197 -8.99 4.79 -28.34
C ILE A 197 -10.01 5.51 -29.23
N ASN A 198 -10.85 4.75 -29.92
CA ASN A 198 -11.91 5.32 -30.73
C ASN A 198 -12.91 6.10 -29.86
N LEU A 199 -13.24 7.30 -30.29
CA LEU A 199 -14.31 8.06 -29.66
C LEU A 199 -15.68 7.54 -30.09
N ASP A 200 -16.64 7.56 -29.15
CA ASP A 200 -18.04 7.37 -29.48
C ASP A 200 -18.47 8.43 -30.50
N TYR A 201 -19.21 8.01 -31.54
CA TYR A 201 -19.64 8.88 -32.63
C TYR A 201 -20.58 10.01 -32.20
N ASN A 202 -21.17 9.91 -31.01
CA ASN A 202 -22.00 10.96 -30.43
C ASN A 202 -21.19 12.01 -29.65
N LEU A 203 -19.89 11.74 -29.34
CA LEU A 203 -19.05 12.70 -28.65
C LEU A 203 -18.44 13.71 -29.63
N THR A 204 -18.68 14.96 -29.33
CA THR A 204 -18.07 16.07 -30.08
C THR A 204 -16.88 16.66 -29.34
N TYR A 205 -16.02 17.39 -30.03
CA TYR A 205 -14.94 18.15 -29.39
C TYR A 205 -15.47 19.15 -28.36
N GLU A 206 -16.63 19.77 -28.62
CA GLU A 206 -17.22 20.72 -27.67
C GLU A 206 -17.69 20.04 -26.37
N ASP A 207 -18.13 18.78 -26.44
CA ASP A 207 -18.46 17.99 -25.24
C ASP A 207 -17.21 17.70 -24.40
N LEU A 208 -16.12 17.27 -25.07
CA LEU A 208 -14.86 16.95 -24.42
C LEU A 208 -14.10 18.17 -23.87
N LYS A 209 -14.39 19.35 -24.40
CA LYS A 209 -13.77 20.61 -23.99
C LYS A 209 -14.33 21.14 -22.66
N GLN A 210 -15.52 20.69 -22.29
CA GLN A 210 -16.15 21.13 -21.05
C GLN A 210 -15.31 20.70 -19.84
N ASP A 211 -15.31 21.55 -18.81
CA ASP A 211 -14.62 21.26 -17.53
C ASP A 211 -15.57 20.44 -16.63
N ILE A 212 -15.61 19.12 -16.91
CA ILE A 212 -16.55 18.20 -16.26
C ILE A 212 -15.98 17.56 -14.98
N LEU A 213 -14.71 17.85 -14.64
CA LEU A 213 -14.03 17.28 -13.46
C LEU A 213 -13.87 18.30 -12.32
N ARG A 214 -14.50 19.47 -12.44
CA ARG A 214 -14.56 20.48 -11.38
C ARG A 214 -15.76 20.33 -10.50
#